data_793a08c5b266218d776a7aa9e8f56e33
#
_entry.id   793a08c5b266218d776a7aa9e8f56e33
#
_cell.length_a   1.000
_cell.length_b   1.000
_cell.length_c   1.000
_cell.angle_alpha   90.00
_cell.angle_beta   90.00
_cell.angle_gamma   90.00
#
_symmetry.space_group_name_H-M   'P 1'
#
loop_
_entity.id
_entity.type
_entity.pdbx_description
1 polymer ?
#
loop_
_entity_poly.entity_id
_entity_poly.type
_entity_poly.pdbx_seq_one_letter_code
_entity_poly.pdbx_strand_id
1 'polypeptide(L)'
;LEDTLCGLTYQLSPLSFFQVNPVQTEKLYQLALDYAGLTGGELAADLYCGAGTISLLLAQKARHVVGIEIVPQAILDAEENARRNGVENVEFHAAAAEKLLPQLVEKGLRLQVVVLDPPRKGCEEAVLAAIAQAAPERVVYVSCDPATLARDAKFLCAHGFQALRCQSVDMFCQTGHVETVCLFSKQKANGD
;
A
#
# COMPACT_ATOMS: atom_id res chain seq x y z
N LEU A 1 3.40 -3.42 22.52
CA LEU A 1 3.39 -4.79 22.02
C LEU A 1 4.49 -4.93 20.97
N GLU A 2 5.17 -6.07 20.98
CA GLU A 2 6.15 -6.43 19.96
C GLU A 2 5.66 -7.69 19.24
N ASP A 3 5.75 -7.72 17.92
CA ASP A 3 5.37 -8.85 17.09
C ASP A 3 6.33 -9.01 15.92
N THR A 4 6.44 -10.21 15.36
CA THR A 4 7.28 -10.51 14.20
C THR A 4 6.42 -10.95 13.04
N LEU A 5 6.61 -10.31 11.88
CA LEU A 5 5.86 -10.58 10.67
C LEU A 5 6.78 -10.54 9.45
N CYS A 6 6.76 -11.59 8.63
CA CYS A 6 7.63 -11.73 7.44
C CYS A 6 9.13 -11.49 7.74
N GLY A 7 9.59 -11.90 8.93
CA GLY A 7 10.99 -11.77 9.34
C GLY A 7 11.41 -10.39 9.85
N LEU A 8 10.50 -9.42 9.95
CA LEU A 8 10.71 -8.12 10.55
C LEU A 8 10.02 -8.02 11.91
N THR A 9 10.63 -7.29 12.84
CA THR A 9 10.08 -7.05 14.19
C THR A 9 9.42 -5.70 14.25
N TYR A 10 8.18 -5.67 14.73
CA TYR A 10 7.36 -4.46 14.84
C TYR A 10 7.05 -4.14 16.29
N GLN A 11 7.23 -2.90 16.65
CA GLN A 11 6.67 -2.34 17.87
C GLN A 11 5.37 -1.63 17.54
N LEU A 12 4.33 -1.97 18.29
CA LEU A 12 2.98 -1.47 18.06
C LEU A 12 2.53 -0.70 19.29
N SER A 13 2.09 0.52 19.10
CA SER A 13 1.39 1.26 20.15
C SER A 13 -0.05 0.72 20.33
N PRO A 14 -0.71 0.96 21.47
CA PRO A 14 -2.11 0.55 21.66
C PRO A 14 -3.09 1.21 20.68
N LEU A 15 -2.67 2.26 19.98
CA LEU A 15 -3.49 3.02 19.00
C LEU A 15 -3.21 2.61 17.56
N SER A 16 -2.18 1.78 17.31
CA SER A 16 -1.84 1.33 15.96
C SER A 16 -2.67 0.10 15.60
N PHE A 17 -3.26 0.12 14.41
CA PHE A 17 -3.94 -1.04 13.87
C PHE A 17 -2.91 -2.11 13.48
N PHE A 18 -3.17 -3.35 13.86
CA PHE A 18 -2.40 -4.52 13.45
C PHE A 18 -3.34 -5.68 13.15
N GLN A 19 -3.00 -6.47 12.16
CA GLN A 19 -3.83 -7.59 11.72
C GLN A 19 -3.87 -8.71 12.77
N VAL A 20 -5.06 -9.22 13.06
CA VAL A 20 -5.30 -10.18 14.16
C VAL A 20 -4.93 -11.64 13.84
N ASN A 21 -4.68 -11.97 12.58
CA ASN A 21 -4.34 -13.32 12.13
C ASN A 21 -2.95 -13.33 11.46
N PRO A 22 -1.85 -13.56 12.21
CA PRO A 22 -0.49 -13.45 11.69
C PRO A 22 -0.23 -14.32 10.46
N VAL A 23 -0.71 -15.58 10.47
CA VAL A 23 -0.50 -16.53 9.38
C VAL A 23 -1.14 -16.05 8.07
N GLN A 24 -2.36 -15.53 8.14
CA GLN A 24 -3.04 -15.02 6.95
C GLN A 24 -2.52 -13.64 6.55
N THR A 25 -2.06 -12.84 7.51
CA THR A 25 -1.42 -11.55 7.26
C THR A 25 -0.14 -11.71 6.44
N GLU A 26 0.70 -12.70 6.79
CA GLU A 26 1.90 -13.00 6.00
C GLU A 26 1.55 -13.37 4.55
N LYS A 27 0.52 -14.19 4.34
CA LYS A 27 0.05 -14.53 2.99
C LYS A 27 -0.47 -13.31 2.23
N LEU A 28 -1.25 -12.45 2.91
CA LEU A 28 -1.80 -11.23 2.34
C LEU A 28 -0.68 -10.28 1.88
N TYR A 29 0.30 -10.05 2.74
CA TYR A 29 1.42 -9.15 2.45
C TYR A 29 2.38 -9.75 1.43
N GLN A 30 2.64 -11.08 1.48
CA GLN A 30 3.44 -11.74 0.45
C GLN A 30 2.78 -11.60 -0.93
N LEU A 31 1.45 -11.76 -1.00
CA LEU A 31 0.70 -11.57 -2.24
C LEU A 31 0.79 -10.12 -2.74
N ALA A 32 0.70 -9.14 -1.84
CA ALA A 32 0.88 -7.72 -2.19
C ALA A 32 2.29 -7.44 -2.72
N LEU A 33 3.33 -8.01 -2.11
CA LEU A 33 4.72 -7.92 -2.57
C LEU A 33 4.93 -8.58 -3.94
N ASP A 34 4.33 -9.75 -4.15
CA ASP A 34 4.42 -10.47 -5.43
C ASP A 34 3.76 -9.65 -6.56
N TYR A 35 2.63 -9.00 -6.26
CA TYR A 35 1.94 -8.13 -7.20
C TYR A 35 2.69 -6.80 -7.43
N ALA A 36 3.36 -6.27 -6.41
CA ALA A 36 4.23 -5.11 -6.55
C ALA A 36 5.40 -5.38 -7.52
N GLY A 37 5.89 -6.63 -7.57
CA GLY A 37 6.87 -7.10 -8.57
C GLY A 37 8.16 -6.27 -8.57
N LEU A 38 8.68 -5.93 -7.38
CA LEU A 38 9.86 -5.08 -7.22
C LEU A 38 11.14 -5.82 -7.58
N THR A 39 12.06 -5.14 -8.26
CA THR A 39 13.33 -5.69 -8.77
C THR A 39 14.57 -4.94 -8.25
N GLY A 40 14.39 -3.90 -7.43
CA GLY A 40 15.46 -3.12 -6.80
C GLY A 40 15.64 -1.70 -7.35
N GLY A 41 15.01 -1.38 -8.48
CA GLY A 41 15.12 -0.07 -9.13
C GLY A 41 13.95 0.87 -8.87
N GLU A 42 12.86 0.36 -8.32
CA GLU A 42 11.60 1.08 -8.24
C GLU A 42 11.54 2.05 -7.06
N LEU A 43 10.90 3.19 -7.29
CA LEU A 43 10.36 4.07 -6.26
C LEU A 43 8.90 3.65 -6.02
N ALA A 44 8.61 3.21 -4.81
CA ALA A 44 7.27 2.78 -4.41
C ALA A 44 6.65 3.77 -3.43
N ALA A 45 5.32 3.87 -3.44
CA ALA A 45 4.56 4.51 -2.37
C ALA A 45 3.66 3.50 -1.67
N ASP A 46 3.55 3.63 -0.35
CA ASP A 46 2.61 2.90 0.50
C ASP A 46 1.63 3.90 1.11
N LEU A 47 0.40 3.90 0.62
CA LEU A 47 -0.64 4.81 1.06
C LEU A 47 -1.48 4.13 2.13
N TYR A 48 -1.78 4.89 3.20
CA TYR A 48 -2.39 4.37 4.43
C TYR A 48 -1.47 3.39 5.16
N CYS A 49 -0.17 3.76 5.26
CA CYS A 49 0.89 2.83 5.65
C CYS A 49 0.85 2.39 7.13
N GLY A 50 0.02 3.04 7.98
CA GLY A 50 -0.05 2.71 9.39
C GLY A 50 1.31 2.72 10.08
N ALA A 51 1.63 1.68 10.84
CA ALA A 51 2.94 1.50 11.50
C ALA A 51 4.06 1.02 10.55
N GLY A 52 3.87 1.14 9.24
CA GLY A 52 4.89 0.87 8.23
C GLY A 52 5.08 -0.59 7.85
N THR A 53 4.13 -1.47 8.16
CA THR A 53 4.27 -2.92 7.92
C THR A 53 4.55 -3.24 6.45
N ILE A 54 3.70 -2.79 5.55
CA ILE A 54 3.88 -3.01 4.11
C ILE A 54 5.07 -2.20 3.60
N SER A 55 5.24 -0.94 4.07
CA SER A 55 6.36 -0.08 3.66
C SER A 55 7.72 -0.74 3.88
N LEU A 56 7.95 -1.35 5.05
CA LEU A 56 9.22 -2.00 5.38
C LEU A 56 9.45 -3.26 4.56
N LEU A 57 8.39 -4.00 4.25
CA LEU A 57 8.47 -5.17 3.37
C LEU A 57 8.80 -4.76 1.92
N LEU A 58 8.18 -3.69 1.42
CA LEU A 58 8.51 -3.12 0.11
C LEU A 58 9.97 -2.64 0.05
N ALA A 59 10.44 -2.00 1.12
CA ALA A 59 11.81 -1.46 1.20
C ALA A 59 12.90 -2.53 1.08
N GLN A 60 12.60 -3.80 1.39
CA GLN A 60 13.55 -4.90 1.18
C GLN A 60 13.88 -5.14 -0.30
N LYS A 61 13.00 -4.72 -1.22
CA LYS A 61 13.14 -4.97 -2.66
C LYS A 61 13.01 -3.71 -3.52
N ALA A 62 12.60 -2.58 -2.96
CA ALA A 62 12.50 -1.31 -3.67
C ALA A 62 13.81 -0.51 -3.55
N ARG A 63 14.06 0.39 -4.49
CA ARG A 63 15.12 1.38 -4.36
C ARG A 63 14.82 2.33 -3.20
N HIS A 64 13.58 2.79 -3.10
CA HIS A 64 13.10 3.67 -2.03
C HIS A 64 11.58 3.56 -1.90
N VAL A 65 11.08 3.76 -0.68
CA VAL A 65 9.65 3.73 -0.36
C VAL A 65 9.22 5.02 0.31
N VAL A 66 8.06 5.54 -0.10
CA VAL A 66 7.39 6.69 0.53
C VAL A 66 6.14 6.20 1.22
N GLY A 67 6.10 6.21 2.55
CA GLY A 67 4.93 5.85 3.35
C GLY A 67 4.12 7.11 3.72
N ILE A 68 2.80 7.06 3.53
CA ILE A 68 1.90 8.16 3.87
C ILE A 68 0.77 7.65 4.76
N GLU A 69 0.63 8.27 5.92
CA GLU A 69 -0.40 7.96 6.92
C GLU A 69 -0.87 9.24 7.60
N ILE A 70 -2.17 9.35 7.85
CA ILE A 70 -2.75 10.55 8.46
C ILE A 70 -2.53 10.62 9.97
N VAL A 71 -2.33 9.48 10.63
CA VAL A 71 -2.17 9.37 12.08
C VAL A 71 -0.71 9.60 12.46
N PRO A 72 -0.35 10.73 13.12
CA PRO A 72 1.05 11.02 13.43
C PRO A 72 1.72 9.96 14.32
N GLN A 73 0.96 9.36 15.27
CA GLN A 73 1.51 8.33 16.14
C GLN A 73 1.91 7.07 15.36
N ALA A 74 1.13 6.70 14.34
CA ALA A 74 1.46 5.56 13.49
C ALA A 74 2.75 5.81 12.69
N ILE A 75 2.99 7.05 12.27
CA ILE A 75 4.25 7.44 11.61
C ILE A 75 5.44 7.32 12.57
N LEU A 76 5.31 7.77 13.83
CA LEU A 76 6.37 7.58 14.83
C LEU A 76 6.67 6.08 15.06
N ASP A 77 5.63 5.26 15.10
CA ASP A 77 5.78 3.80 15.20
C ASP A 77 6.48 3.23 13.93
N ALA A 78 6.13 3.72 12.74
CA ALA A 78 6.73 3.30 11.48
C ALA A 78 8.23 3.66 11.39
N GLU A 79 8.60 4.88 11.79
CA GLU A 79 10.00 5.32 11.86
C GLU A 79 10.81 4.49 12.85
N GLU A 80 10.27 4.21 14.05
CA GLU A 80 10.92 3.36 15.03
C GLU A 80 11.05 1.91 14.52
N ASN A 81 10.03 1.39 13.83
CA ASN A 81 10.09 0.07 13.21
C ASN A 81 11.15 0.00 12.10
N ALA A 82 11.28 1.03 11.28
CA ALA A 82 12.34 1.13 10.27
C ALA A 82 13.73 1.11 10.94
N ARG A 83 13.93 1.92 11.97
CA ARG A 83 15.19 1.99 12.72
C ARG A 83 15.56 0.63 13.35
N ARG A 84 14.60 -0.06 13.96
CA ARG A 84 14.80 -1.38 14.61
C ARG A 84 15.22 -2.45 13.63
N ASN A 85 14.67 -2.41 12.42
CA ASN A 85 14.96 -3.39 11.37
C ASN A 85 16.13 -2.96 10.47
N GLY A 86 16.79 -1.81 10.74
CA GLY A 86 17.90 -1.32 9.93
C GLY A 86 17.50 -0.95 8.50
N VAL A 87 16.23 -0.55 8.28
CA VAL A 87 15.71 -0.14 6.97
C VAL A 87 15.92 1.37 6.81
N GLU A 88 16.77 1.78 5.86
CA GLU A 88 17.16 3.17 5.65
C GLU A 88 16.58 3.78 4.37
N ASN A 89 16.04 2.96 3.46
CA ASN A 89 15.52 3.39 2.17
C ASN A 89 13.99 3.59 2.21
N VAL A 90 13.48 4.10 3.32
CA VAL A 90 12.06 4.46 3.49
C VAL A 90 11.96 5.83 4.14
N GLU A 91 11.01 6.63 3.69
CA GLU A 91 10.62 7.87 4.36
C GLU A 91 9.12 7.85 4.67
N PHE A 92 8.73 8.45 5.80
CA PHE A 92 7.35 8.48 6.25
C PHE A 92 6.83 9.91 6.40
N HIS A 93 5.54 10.10 6.06
CA HIS A 93 4.88 11.40 6.11
C HIS A 93 3.56 11.31 6.87
N ALA A 94 3.45 12.08 7.96
CA ALA A 94 2.20 12.26 8.71
C ALA A 94 1.30 13.26 7.97
N ALA A 95 0.54 12.77 6.99
CA ALA A 95 -0.32 13.60 6.15
C ALA A 95 -1.49 12.81 5.56
N ALA A 96 -2.54 13.50 5.18
CA ALA A 96 -3.62 12.92 4.40
C ALA A 96 -3.12 12.62 2.96
N ALA A 97 -3.30 11.38 2.51
CA ALA A 97 -2.79 10.93 1.20
C ALA A 97 -3.37 11.77 0.04
N GLU A 98 -4.65 12.16 0.13
CA GLU A 98 -5.32 13.00 -0.87
C GLU A 98 -4.75 14.42 -0.98
N LYS A 99 -3.99 14.87 0.02
CA LYS A 99 -3.34 16.18 0.03
C LYS A 99 -1.87 16.10 -0.37
N LEU A 100 -1.15 15.12 0.18
CA LEU A 100 0.30 15.05 0.01
C LEU A 100 0.69 14.44 -1.34
N LEU A 101 0.06 13.33 -1.75
CA LEU A 101 0.44 12.64 -2.99
C LEU A 101 0.39 13.55 -4.23
N PRO A 102 -0.67 14.37 -4.45
CA PRO A 102 -0.66 15.32 -5.56
C PRO A 102 0.52 16.29 -5.52
N GLN A 103 0.85 16.83 -4.35
CA GLN A 103 1.97 17.75 -4.20
C GLN A 103 3.33 17.11 -4.51
N LEU A 104 3.52 15.85 -4.10
CA LEU A 104 4.76 15.12 -4.40
C LEU A 104 4.88 14.85 -5.91
N VAL A 105 3.78 14.48 -6.56
CA VAL A 105 3.73 14.28 -8.01
C VAL A 105 4.01 15.57 -8.75
N GLU A 106 3.42 16.70 -8.35
CA GLU A 106 3.68 18.02 -8.93
C GLU A 106 5.15 18.44 -8.77
N LYS A 107 5.79 18.09 -7.64
CA LYS A 107 7.21 18.31 -7.39
C LYS A 107 8.14 17.36 -8.16
N GLY A 108 7.57 16.47 -8.97
CA GLY A 108 8.34 15.58 -9.83
C GLY A 108 8.58 14.18 -9.29
N LEU A 109 7.88 13.77 -8.23
CA LEU A 109 7.95 12.38 -7.76
C LEU A 109 7.47 11.43 -8.89
N ARG A 110 8.30 10.45 -9.22
CA ARG A 110 8.01 9.46 -10.27
C ARG A 110 7.91 8.08 -9.62
N LEU A 111 6.68 7.65 -9.37
CA LEU A 111 6.39 6.35 -8.77
C LEU A 111 6.27 5.28 -9.86
N GLN A 112 6.93 4.14 -9.65
CA GLN A 112 6.74 2.95 -10.47
C GLN A 112 5.65 2.05 -9.87
N VAL A 113 5.55 2.00 -8.54
CA VAL A 113 4.59 1.17 -7.82
C VAL A 113 3.88 1.98 -6.75
N VAL A 114 2.56 1.82 -6.65
CA VAL A 114 1.76 2.31 -5.54
C VAL A 114 1.07 1.12 -4.90
N VAL A 115 1.25 0.94 -3.59
CA VAL A 115 0.49 0.00 -2.77
C VAL A 115 -0.43 0.81 -1.87
N LEU A 116 -1.66 0.34 -1.68
CA LEU A 116 -2.62 1.02 -0.80
C LEU A 116 -3.50 0.00 -0.08
N ASP A 117 -3.72 0.28 1.21
CA ASP A 117 -4.59 -0.51 2.10
C ASP A 117 -5.55 0.46 2.84
N PRO A 118 -6.55 1.01 2.12
CA PRO A 118 -7.45 2.01 2.67
C PRO A 118 -8.44 1.41 3.68
N PRO A 119 -9.07 2.25 4.52
CA PRO A 119 -10.13 1.82 5.40
C PRO A 119 -11.35 1.29 4.61
N ARG A 120 -12.34 0.70 5.30
CA ARG A 120 -13.55 0.09 4.71
C ARG A 120 -14.31 1.00 3.72
N LYS A 121 -14.27 2.31 3.91
CA LYS A 121 -14.90 3.27 2.98
C LYS A 121 -14.21 3.36 1.61
N GLY A 122 -13.08 2.71 1.43
CA GLY A 122 -12.23 2.81 0.23
C GLY A 122 -11.44 4.12 0.21
N CYS A 123 -10.87 4.44 -0.96
CA CYS A 123 -10.13 5.66 -1.17
C CYS A 123 -11.03 6.88 -1.40
N GLU A 124 -10.54 8.04 -0.98
CA GLU A 124 -11.09 9.32 -1.46
C GLU A 124 -10.78 9.48 -2.96
N GLU A 125 -11.70 10.07 -3.71
CA GLU A 125 -11.54 10.25 -5.16
C GLU A 125 -10.27 11.04 -5.51
N ALA A 126 -9.89 12.00 -4.66
CA ALA A 126 -8.67 12.77 -4.84
C ALA A 126 -7.39 11.92 -4.78
N VAL A 127 -7.36 10.85 -3.97
CA VAL A 127 -6.23 9.90 -3.93
C VAL A 127 -6.17 9.11 -5.23
N LEU A 128 -7.31 8.59 -5.71
CA LEU A 128 -7.37 7.85 -6.97
C LEU A 128 -6.97 8.72 -8.16
N ALA A 129 -7.41 9.99 -8.17
CA ALA A 129 -7.02 10.97 -9.18
C ALA A 129 -5.50 11.25 -9.15
N ALA A 130 -4.92 11.39 -7.96
CA ALA A 130 -3.48 11.58 -7.81
C ALA A 130 -2.67 10.35 -8.28
N ILE A 131 -3.15 9.13 -7.99
CA ILE A 131 -2.56 7.90 -8.52
C ILE A 131 -2.64 7.88 -10.06
N ALA A 132 -3.78 8.26 -10.61
CA ALA A 132 -3.96 8.33 -12.07
C ALA A 132 -3.01 9.35 -12.72
N GLN A 133 -2.81 10.51 -12.08
CA GLN A 133 -1.87 11.55 -12.51
C GLN A 133 -0.41 11.10 -12.38
N ALA A 134 -0.06 10.44 -11.26
CA ALA A 134 1.27 9.86 -11.06
C ALA A 134 1.59 8.78 -12.10
N ALA A 135 0.57 8.14 -12.63
CA ALA A 135 0.63 7.11 -13.65
C ALA A 135 1.68 6.01 -13.38
N PRO A 136 1.70 5.40 -12.17
CA PRO A 136 2.64 4.34 -11.86
C PRO A 136 2.42 3.15 -12.80
N GLU A 137 3.45 2.33 -12.98
CA GLU A 137 3.35 1.11 -13.79
C GLU A 137 2.37 0.11 -13.18
N ARG A 138 2.37 0.01 -11.85
CA ARG A 138 1.56 -0.93 -11.08
C ARG A 138 0.91 -0.24 -9.88
N VAL A 139 -0.34 -0.62 -9.63
CA VAL A 139 -1.08 -0.29 -8.41
C VAL A 139 -1.53 -1.60 -7.76
N VAL A 140 -1.16 -1.81 -6.51
CA VAL A 140 -1.59 -2.94 -5.70
C VAL A 140 -2.57 -2.42 -4.65
N TYR A 141 -3.80 -2.88 -4.74
CA TYR A 141 -4.88 -2.47 -3.84
C TYR A 141 -5.23 -3.63 -2.90
N VAL A 142 -5.00 -3.44 -1.61
CA VAL A 142 -5.48 -4.32 -0.54
C VAL A 142 -6.81 -3.79 -0.04
N SER A 143 -7.82 -4.64 0.11
CA SER A 143 -9.17 -4.20 0.48
C SER A 143 -9.87 -5.20 1.40
N CYS A 144 -10.47 -4.69 2.45
CA CYS A 144 -11.36 -5.45 3.34
C CYS A 144 -12.85 -5.36 2.95
N ASP A 145 -13.19 -4.63 1.87
CA ASP A 145 -14.57 -4.44 1.41
C ASP A 145 -14.66 -4.53 -0.12
N PRO A 146 -15.32 -5.55 -0.67
CA PRO A 146 -15.38 -5.76 -2.11
C PRO A 146 -16.22 -4.71 -2.84
N ALA A 147 -17.19 -4.07 -2.19
CA ALA A 147 -18.05 -3.07 -2.84
C ALA A 147 -17.27 -1.77 -3.07
N THR A 148 -16.51 -1.30 -2.08
CA THR A 148 -15.66 -0.12 -2.22
C THR A 148 -14.50 -0.39 -3.16
N LEU A 149 -13.90 -1.59 -3.12
CA LEU A 149 -12.90 -2.02 -4.09
C LEU A 149 -13.42 -1.95 -5.54
N ALA A 150 -14.64 -2.46 -5.79
CA ALA A 150 -15.23 -2.42 -7.13
C ALA A 150 -15.45 -0.99 -7.64
N ARG A 151 -15.89 -0.08 -6.75
CA ARG A 151 -16.03 1.36 -7.05
C ARG A 151 -14.69 1.98 -7.43
N ASP A 152 -13.67 1.76 -6.63
CA ASP A 152 -12.35 2.36 -6.82
C ASP A 152 -11.63 1.74 -8.04
N ALA A 153 -11.79 0.44 -8.25
CA ALA A 153 -11.32 -0.26 -9.45
C ALA A 153 -11.94 0.31 -10.74
N LYS A 154 -13.25 0.62 -10.72
CA LYS A 154 -13.92 1.27 -11.85
C LYS A 154 -13.28 2.62 -12.17
N PHE A 155 -12.93 3.42 -11.14
CA PHE A 155 -12.25 4.70 -11.33
C PHE A 155 -10.87 4.49 -11.97
N LEU A 156 -10.04 3.61 -11.41
CA LEU A 156 -8.70 3.33 -11.95
C LEU A 156 -8.76 2.84 -13.41
N CYS A 157 -9.70 1.92 -13.71
CA CYS A 157 -9.88 1.43 -15.08
C CYS A 157 -10.30 2.54 -16.05
N ALA A 158 -11.16 3.46 -15.63
CA ALA A 158 -11.57 4.61 -16.43
C ALA A 158 -10.40 5.59 -16.69
N HIS A 159 -9.32 5.53 -15.87
CA HIS A 159 -8.14 6.40 -15.97
C HIS A 159 -6.89 5.67 -16.50
N GLY A 160 -7.09 4.63 -17.29
CA GLY A 160 -6.03 3.98 -18.07
C GLY A 160 -5.25 2.90 -17.31
N PHE A 161 -5.84 2.32 -16.27
CA PHE A 161 -5.34 1.10 -15.66
C PHE A 161 -6.17 -0.10 -16.10
N GLN A 162 -5.56 -1.27 -16.05
CA GLN A 162 -6.23 -2.55 -16.28
C GLN A 162 -6.07 -3.42 -15.05
N ALA A 163 -7.17 -3.96 -14.53
CA ALA A 163 -7.13 -4.98 -13.50
C ALA A 163 -6.60 -6.28 -14.11
N LEU A 164 -5.46 -6.77 -13.62
CA LEU A 164 -4.82 -7.98 -14.13
C LEU A 164 -5.10 -9.20 -13.28
N ARG A 165 -5.09 -9.04 -11.97
CA ARG A 165 -5.27 -10.11 -11.00
C ARG A 165 -6.04 -9.59 -9.81
N CYS A 166 -6.85 -10.45 -9.23
CA CYS A 166 -7.57 -10.19 -7.98
C CYS A 166 -7.65 -11.52 -7.22
N GLN A 167 -7.16 -11.53 -6.01
CA GLN A 167 -7.14 -12.73 -5.16
C GLN A 167 -7.61 -12.41 -3.76
N SER A 168 -8.52 -13.22 -3.25
CA SER A 168 -9.02 -13.10 -1.89
C SER A 168 -8.19 -13.94 -0.92
N VAL A 169 -8.07 -13.43 0.31
CA VAL A 169 -7.43 -14.09 1.45
C VAL A 169 -8.43 -14.13 2.59
N ASP A 170 -8.74 -15.34 3.06
CA ASP A 170 -9.64 -15.53 4.20
C ASP A 170 -8.92 -15.18 5.52
N MET A 171 -8.97 -13.90 5.86
CA MET A 171 -8.35 -13.34 7.08
C MET A 171 -9.19 -13.66 8.32
N PHE A 172 -10.51 -13.69 8.17
CA PHE A 172 -11.48 -13.81 9.24
C PHE A 172 -12.36 -15.04 9.04
N CYS A 173 -11.77 -16.22 9.19
CA CYS A 173 -12.47 -17.51 9.04
C CYS A 173 -13.81 -17.53 9.76
N GLN A 174 -14.84 -18.09 9.11
CA GLN A 174 -16.22 -18.20 9.59
C GLN A 174 -16.99 -16.85 9.70
N THR A 175 -16.50 -15.80 9.07
CA THR A 175 -17.23 -14.54 8.91
C THR A 175 -17.50 -14.27 7.42
N GLY A 176 -18.37 -13.28 7.14
CA GLY A 176 -18.58 -12.79 5.77
C GLY A 176 -17.52 -11.80 5.27
N HIS A 177 -16.43 -11.61 6.04
CA HIS A 177 -15.38 -10.65 5.72
C HIS A 177 -14.19 -11.36 5.07
N VAL A 178 -13.74 -10.82 3.95
CA VAL A 178 -12.60 -11.33 3.19
C VAL A 178 -11.69 -10.17 2.80
N GLU A 179 -10.39 -10.35 2.92
CA GLU A 179 -9.42 -9.44 2.35
C GLU A 179 -9.19 -9.79 0.88
N THR A 180 -8.97 -8.79 0.06
CA THR A 180 -8.74 -8.99 -1.37
C THR A 180 -7.56 -8.13 -1.83
N VAL A 181 -6.64 -8.73 -2.56
CA VAL A 181 -5.52 -8.00 -3.20
C VAL A 181 -5.75 -7.97 -4.70
N CYS A 182 -5.80 -6.78 -5.27
CA CYS A 182 -5.92 -6.56 -6.71
C CYS A 182 -4.68 -5.87 -7.27
N LEU A 183 -4.20 -6.38 -8.41
CA LEU A 183 -3.14 -5.78 -9.20
C LEU A 183 -3.75 -5.04 -10.39
N PHE A 184 -3.41 -3.77 -10.50
CA PHE A 184 -3.68 -2.96 -11.68
C PHE A 184 -2.35 -2.59 -12.35
N SER A 185 -2.33 -2.63 -13.68
CA SER A 185 -1.21 -2.17 -14.49
C SER A 185 -1.63 -1.00 -15.36
N LYS A 186 -0.75 -0.03 -15.52
CA LYS A 186 -0.96 1.06 -16.47
C LYS A 186 -1.00 0.47 -17.88
N GLN A 187 -2.05 0.78 -18.64
CA GLN A 187 -2.10 0.42 -20.04
C GLN A 187 -1.01 1.20 -20.78
N LYS A 188 -0.18 0.49 -21.53
CA LYS A 188 0.72 1.15 -22.48
C LYS A 188 -0.16 1.84 -23.52
N ALA A 189 0.09 3.12 -23.77
CA ALA A 189 -0.48 3.76 -24.94
C ALA A 189 -0.10 2.88 -26.13
N ASN A 190 -1.08 2.40 -26.90
CA ASN A 190 -0.81 1.72 -28.15
C ASN A 190 -0.01 2.71 -28.99
N GLY A 191 1.27 2.44 -29.12
CA GLY A 191 2.11 3.20 -30.04
C GLY A 191 1.59 2.94 -31.44
N ASP A 192 1.26 4.04 -32.14
CA ASP A 192 1.12 4.08 -33.57
C ASP A 192 2.47 3.71 -34.25
#